data_7a453f3c13edaeb934939c5cb279432e
#
_entry.id   7a453f3c13edaeb934939c5cb279432e
#
_cell.length_a   1.000
_cell.length_b   1.000
_cell.length_c   1.000
_cell.angle_alpha   90.00
_cell.angle_beta   90.00
_cell.angle_gamma   90.00
#
_symmetry.space_group_name_H-M   'P 1'
#
loop_
_entity.id
_entity.type
_entity.pdbx_description
1 polymer ?
#
loop_
_entity_poly.entity_id
_entity_poly.type
_entity_poly.pdbx_seq_one_letter_code
_entity_poly.pdbx_strand_id
1 'polypeptide(L)'
;VLAAPAQANDLRSDLAEDMPGLMELYRDLHANPELSFEEHETAAKLAKRMRDLGFEVTEGVGRTGVVSVMTNGEGPTVLLRADMDGLPVVEQTGLPYASTVTATPASGVTTGVMHACGHDTHMAGFIGAAQLLVDHKDKWQGTLVMILQPAEEIGLGALAMSEDGLYTRFPKPDYALAFHDAAAPAPAGTIGYTPGYALANVDSVDITVKGVGGHGAYPHTTRDPIVLASAIVMKLQTVVSRNSSPLDPAVITVGSFHAGAKHNIISDEAKLQLTVRSYSDESRQLLLDGIRRVARGEAITAGLPDDLMPTVTVEDPY
;
A
#
# COMPACT_ATOMS: atom_id res chain seq x y z
N VAL A 1 21.95 -21.28 0.87
CA VAL A 1 22.45 -22.55 0.31
C VAL A 1 21.77 -22.74 -1.04
N LEU A 2 22.53 -22.65 -2.13
CA LEU A 2 22.02 -22.94 -3.48
C LEU A 2 21.65 -24.44 -3.54
N ALA A 3 20.38 -24.75 -3.75
CA ALA A 3 19.94 -26.11 -4.00
C ALA A 3 20.68 -26.68 -5.22
N ALA A 4 21.06 -27.95 -5.17
CA ALA A 4 21.67 -28.62 -6.29
C ALA A 4 20.70 -28.66 -7.50
N PRO A 5 21.18 -28.65 -8.76
CA PRO A 5 20.31 -28.56 -9.95
C PRO A 5 19.22 -29.65 -10.05
N ALA A 6 19.44 -30.84 -9.47
CA ALA A 6 18.46 -31.92 -9.43
C ALA A 6 17.21 -31.56 -8.57
N GLN A 7 17.41 -30.92 -7.41
CA GLN A 7 16.30 -30.52 -6.54
C GLN A 7 15.39 -29.42 -7.14
N ALA A 8 15.97 -28.55 -7.98
CA ALA A 8 15.19 -27.53 -8.69
C ALA A 8 14.27 -28.13 -9.77
N ASN A 9 14.62 -29.27 -10.34
CA ASN A 9 13.79 -29.98 -11.33
C ASN A 9 12.60 -30.67 -10.65
N ASP A 10 12.77 -31.22 -9.44
CA ASP A 10 11.69 -31.85 -8.68
C ASP A 10 10.62 -30.83 -8.30
N LEU A 11 11.02 -29.68 -7.71
CA LEU A 11 10.08 -28.62 -7.34
C LEU A 11 9.30 -28.03 -8.53
N ARG A 12 9.93 -27.95 -9.72
CA ARG A 12 9.24 -27.48 -10.94
C ARG A 12 8.24 -28.49 -11.47
N SER A 13 8.54 -29.79 -11.33
CA SER A 13 7.63 -30.85 -11.72
C SER A 13 6.37 -30.84 -10.85
N ASP A 14 6.57 -30.77 -9.53
CA ASP A 14 5.50 -30.78 -8.55
C ASP A 14 4.62 -29.54 -8.71
N LEU A 15 5.25 -28.34 -8.88
CA LEU A 15 4.51 -27.11 -9.17
C LEU A 15 3.69 -27.23 -10.48
N ALA A 16 4.20 -27.91 -11.49
CA ALA A 16 3.47 -28.09 -12.76
C ALA A 16 2.21 -28.96 -12.58
N GLU A 17 2.22 -29.90 -11.63
CA GLU A 17 1.05 -30.70 -11.27
C GLU A 17 0.00 -29.86 -10.51
N ASP A 18 0.43 -28.93 -9.66
CA ASP A 18 -0.43 -28.04 -8.87
C ASP A 18 -1.01 -26.87 -9.70
N MET A 19 -0.34 -26.46 -10.78
CA MET A 19 -0.71 -25.29 -11.59
C MET A 19 -2.18 -25.23 -12.01
N PRO A 20 -2.86 -26.31 -12.44
CA PRO A 20 -4.28 -26.23 -12.78
C PRO A 20 -5.15 -25.75 -11.61
N GLY A 21 -4.92 -26.26 -10.40
CA GLY A 21 -5.65 -25.86 -9.19
C GLY A 21 -5.31 -24.44 -8.72
N LEU A 22 -4.05 -24.03 -8.87
CA LEU A 22 -3.62 -22.66 -8.57
C LEU A 22 -4.21 -21.65 -9.55
N MET A 23 -4.28 -21.99 -10.84
CA MET A 23 -4.91 -21.14 -11.86
C MET A 23 -6.44 -21.06 -11.70
N GLU A 24 -7.10 -22.09 -11.20
CA GLU A 24 -8.49 -22.05 -10.82
C GLU A 24 -8.71 -21.09 -9.64
N LEU A 25 -7.88 -21.21 -8.60
CA LEU A 25 -7.89 -20.30 -7.45
C LEU A 25 -7.67 -18.85 -7.89
N TYR A 26 -6.63 -18.60 -8.70
CA TYR A 26 -6.32 -17.27 -9.22
C TYR A 26 -7.53 -16.64 -9.93
N ARG A 27 -8.17 -17.38 -10.84
CA ARG A 27 -9.34 -16.88 -11.60
C ARG A 27 -10.53 -16.62 -10.70
N ASP A 28 -10.74 -17.44 -9.69
CA ASP A 28 -11.82 -17.25 -8.73
C ASP A 28 -11.59 -16.03 -7.84
N LEU A 29 -10.37 -15.82 -7.35
CA LEU A 29 -9.98 -14.61 -6.61
C LEU A 29 -10.11 -13.35 -7.48
N HIS A 30 -9.62 -13.41 -8.73
CA HIS A 30 -9.70 -12.30 -9.68
C HIS A 30 -11.14 -11.87 -9.96
N ALA A 31 -12.03 -12.84 -10.12
CA ALA A 31 -13.44 -12.59 -10.41
C ALA A 31 -14.24 -12.07 -9.20
N ASN A 32 -13.75 -12.29 -7.98
CA ASN A 32 -14.44 -12.00 -6.72
C ASN A 32 -13.59 -11.17 -5.74
N PRO A 33 -13.06 -10.01 -6.14
CA PRO A 33 -12.26 -9.16 -5.26
C PRO A 33 -13.11 -8.50 -4.19
N GLU A 34 -12.53 -8.31 -3.01
CA GLU A 34 -13.14 -7.60 -1.88
C GLU A 34 -12.29 -6.38 -1.52
N LEU A 35 -12.93 -5.30 -1.03
CA LEU A 35 -12.22 -4.08 -0.62
C LEU A 35 -11.49 -4.29 0.72
N SER A 36 -10.57 -3.36 1.02
CA SER A 36 -9.82 -3.31 2.28
C SER A 36 -10.71 -3.43 3.51
N PHE A 37 -10.38 -4.38 4.40
CA PHE A 37 -11.13 -4.77 5.58
C PHE A 37 -12.53 -5.40 5.35
N GLU A 38 -12.85 -5.74 4.11
CA GLU A 38 -14.06 -6.45 3.73
C GLU A 38 -13.75 -7.83 3.11
N GLU A 39 -12.50 -8.31 3.22
CA GLU A 39 -11.96 -9.53 2.59
C GLU A 39 -12.46 -10.81 3.31
N HIS A 40 -13.76 -10.88 3.64
CA HIS A 40 -14.33 -11.96 4.45
C HIS A 40 -14.36 -13.30 3.72
N GLU A 41 -14.84 -13.33 2.48
CA GLU A 41 -14.93 -14.56 1.68
C GLU A 41 -13.54 -15.00 1.21
N THR A 42 -12.68 -14.05 0.83
CA THR A 42 -11.29 -14.30 0.46
C THR A 42 -10.52 -14.93 1.62
N ALA A 43 -10.59 -14.32 2.81
CA ALA A 43 -9.93 -14.82 4.01
C ALA A 43 -10.42 -16.24 4.38
N ALA A 44 -11.74 -16.47 4.40
CA ALA A 44 -12.32 -17.76 4.72
C ALA A 44 -11.89 -18.86 3.72
N LYS A 45 -11.89 -18.55 2.43
CA LYS A 45 -11.46 -19.44 1.34
C LYS A 45 -10.01 -19.87 1.50
N LEU A 46 -9.12 -18.90 1.72
CA LEU A 46 -7.69 -19.15 1.87
C LEU A 46 -7.36 -19.84 3.21
N ALA A 47 -8.02 -19.44 4.30
CA ALA A 47 -7.90 -20.09 5.60
C ALA A 47 -8.29 -21.58 5.51
N LYS A 48 -9.35 -21.91 4.79
CA LYS A 48 -9.73 -23.30 4.56
C LYS A 48 -8.63 -24.07 3.83
N ARG A 49 -8.05 -23.51 2.75
CA ARG A 49 -6.95 -24.17 2.03
C ARG A 49 -5.73 -24.40 2.92
N MET A 50 -5.37 -23.43 3.76
CA MET A 50 -4.25 -23.57 4.70
C MET A 50 -4.52 -24.65 5.76
N ARG A 51 -5.77 -24.81 6.25
CA ARG A 51 -6.18 -25.90 7.12
C ARG A 51 -6.08 -27.26 6.41
N ASP A 52 -6.54 -27.33 5.17
CA ASP A 52 -6.48 -28.56 4.36
C ASP A 52 -5.02 -29.01 4.16
N LEU A 53 -4.07 -28.08 4.11
CA LEU A 53 -2.63 -28.33 4.09
C LEU A 53 -2.01 -28.68 5.45
N GLY A 54 -2.80 -28.64 6.53
CA GLY A 54 -2.36 -29.04 7.86
C GLY A 54 -1.70 -27.94 8.68
N PHE A 55 -1.89 -26.67 8.34
CA PHE A 55 -1.49 -25.54 9.17
C PHE A 55 -2.47 -25.34 10.32
N GLU A 56 -1.97 -24.85 11.45
CA GLU A 56 -2.79 -24.26 12.50
C GLU A 56 -3.18 -22.85 12.07
N VAL A 57 -4.48 -22.59 11.89
CA VAL A 57 -4.99 -21.35 11.25
C VAL A 57 -5.84 -20.55 12.22
N THR A 58 -5.48 -19.28 12.38
CA THR A 58 -6.24 -18.27 13.12
C THR A 58 -6.76 -17.22 12.15
N GLU A 59 -8.07 -17.05 12.09
CA GLU A 59 -8.74 -16.02 11.30
C GLU A 59 -9.05 -14.79 12.18
N GLY A 60 -9.34 -13.66 11.55
CA GLY A 60 -9.75 -12.43 12.22
C GLY A 60 -8.62 -11.67 12.90
N VAL A 61 -7.36 -11.94 12.56
CA VAL A 61 -6.21 -11.22 13.10
C VAL A 61 -6.10 -9.86 12.41
N GLY A 62 -6.26 -8.78 13.16
CA GLY A 62 -6.35 -7.44 12.58
C GLY A 62 -7.59 -7.29 11.67
N ARG A 63 -8.75 -7.76 12.12
CA ARG A 63 -10.07 -7.78 11.48
C ARG A 63 -10.25 -8.97 10.54
N THR A 64 -9.84 -8.87 9.28
CA THR A 64 -10.02 -9.93 8.25
C THR A 64 -8.76 -10.75 7.99
N GLY A 65 -7.62 -10.40 8.59
CA GLY A 65 -6.36 -11.10 8.37
C GLY A 65 -6.34 -12.54 8.88
N VAL A 66 -5.46 -13.34 8.30
CA VAL A 66 -5.29 -14.77 8.63
C VAL A 66 -3.83 -15.03 8.97
N VAL A 67 -3.60 -15.79 10.03
CA VAL A 67 -2.27 -16.29 10.40
C VAL A 67 -2.30 -17.81 10.42
N SER A 68 -1.39 -18.42 9.69
CA SER A 68 -1.24 -19.88 9.55
C SER A 68 0.15 -20.29 10.02
N VAL A 69 0.23 -21.23 10.98
CA VAL A 69 1.50 -21.66 11.57
C VAL A 69 1.71 -23.15 11.32
N MET A 70 2.94 -23.52 10.95
CA MET A 70 3.37 -24.91 10.87
C MET A 70 4.78 -25.04 11.41
N THR A 71 4.98 -25.96 12.36
CA THR A 71 6.30 -26.30 12.89
C THR A 71 6.76 -27.63 12.36
N ASN A 72 8.01 -27.69 11.89
CA ASN A 72 8.69 -28.88 11.37
C ASN A 72 10.10 -29.01 11.96
N GLY A 73 10.17 -29.43 13.21
CA GLY A 73 11.42 -29.56 13.97
C GLY A 73 11.99 -28.24 14.48
N GLU A 74 13.21 -28.30 15.02
CA GLU A 74 13.92 -27.12 15.51
C GLU A 74 14.58 -26.37 14.34
N GLY A 75 14.51 -25.03 14.34
CA GLY A 75 15.09 -24.19 13.32
C GLY A 75 14.57 -22.76 13.35
N PRO A 76 14.92 -21.95 12.37
CA PRO A 76 14.45 -20.56 12.30
C PRO A 76 12.96 -20.46 12.07
N THR A 77 12.38 -19.34 12.51
CA THR A 77 11.02 -18.95 12.17
C THR A 77 11.04 -18.05 10.94
N VAL A 78 10.34 -18.47 9.89
CA VAL A 78 10.23 -17.72 8.63
C VAL A 78 8.79 -17.28 8.45
N LEU A 79 8.59 -15.98 8.25
CA LEU A 79 7.31 -15.39 7.89
C LEU A 79 7.23 -15.23 6.38
N LEU A 80 6.11 -15.67 5.80
CA LEU A 80 5.71 -15.42 4.41
C LEU A 80 4.44 -14.59 4.40
N ARG A 81 4.37 -13.56 3.56
CA ARG A 81 3.22 -12.63 3.49
C ARG A 81 2.65 -12.56 2.08
N ALA A 82 1.33 -12.61 1.98
CA ALA A 82 0.56 -12.08 0.86
C ALA A 82 -0.51 -11.10 1.37
N ASP A 83 -0.93 -10.19 0.52
CA ASP A 83 -2.04 -9.27 0.72
C ASP A 83 -3.31 -9.82 0.07
N MET A 84 -4.50 -9.28 0.46
CA MET A 84 -5.78 -9.87 0.03
C MET A 84 -6.74 -8.90 -0.64
N ASP A 85 -6.62 -7.61 -0.38
CA ASP A 85 -7.62 -6.63 -0.78
C ASP A 85 -7.54 -6.22 -2.26
N GLY A 86 -8.68 -5.81 -2.80
CA GLY A 86 -8.82 -5.23 -4.12
C GLY A 86 -9.05 -3.72 -4.06
N LEU A 87 -8.90 -3.07 -5.21
CA LEU A 87 -9.06 -1.64 -5.40
C LEU A 87 -10.46 -1.26 -5.92
N PRO A 88 -10.97 -0.07 -5.58
CA PRO A 88 -12.24 0.45 -6.10
C PRO A 88 -12.07 0.95 -7.56
N VAL A 89 -11.79 0.03 -8.46
CA VAL A 89 -11.49 0.26 -9.89
C VAL A 89 -12.40 -0.60 -10.75
N VAL A 90 -12.97 -0.01 -11.80
CA VAL A 90 -13.74 -0.75 -12.80
C VAL A 90 -12.78 -1.49 -13.73
N GLU A 91 -12.86 -2.81 -13.75
CA GLU A 91 -12.03 -3.63 -14.62
C GLU A 91 -12.38 -3.45 -16.09
N GLN A 92 -11.35 -3.31 -16.95
CA GLN A 92 -11.46 -3.12 -18.39
C GLN A 92 -10.61 -4.10 -19.19
N THR A 93 -10.18 -5.21 -18.58
CA THR A 93 -9.31 -6.21 -19.24
C THR A 93 -10.00 -6.98 -20.34
N GLY A 94 -11.31 -7.17 -20.25
CA GLY A 94 -12.07 -8.01 -21.16
C GLY A 94 -11.81 -9.51 -21.02
N LEU A 95 -11.20 -9.94 -19.93
CA LEU A 95 -10.95 -11.34 -19.63
C LEU A 95 -12.27 -12.09 -19.38
N PRO A 96 -12.36 -13.39 -19.70
CA PRO A 96 -13.58 -14.18 -19.47
C PRO A 96 -13.90 -14.37 -17.98
N TYR A 97 -12.96 -14.08 -17.09
CA TYR A 97 -13.10 -14.12 -15.63
C TYR A 97 -12.90 -12.72 -15.01
N ALA A 98 -13.05 -11.66 -15.80
CA ALA A 98 -12.97 -10.29 -15.30
C ALA A 98 -14.00 -10.06 -14.18
N SER A 99 -13.61 -9.26 -13.19
CA SER A 99 -14.48 -8.89 -12.07
C SER A 99 -15.68 -8.08 -12.55
N THR A 100 -16.86 -8.45 -12.06
CA THR A 100 -18.10 -7.67 -12.17
C THR A 100 -18.61 -7.20 -10.82
N VAL A 101 -17.79 -7.37 -9.78
CA VAL A 101 -18.10 -6.97 -8.41
C VAL A 101 -18.20 -5.45 -8.34
N THR A 102 -19.19 -4.97 -7.61
CA THR A 102 -19.33 -3.54 -7.28
C THR A 102 -19.43 -3.36 -5.78
N ALA A 103 -18.81 -2.33 -5.25
CA ALA A 103 -18.90 -1.97 -3.83
C ALA A 103 -18.95 -0.45 -3.66
N THR A 104 -19.31 -0.02 -2.44
CA THR A 104 -19.34 1.39 -2.07
C THR A 104 -18.24 1.61 -1.03
N PRO A 105 -17.06 2.11 -1.43
CA PRO A 105 -15.97 2.42 -0.50
C PRO A 105 -16.34 3.59 0.42
N ALA A 106 -15.46 3.92 1.38
CA ALA A 106 -15.67 5.01 2.33
C ALA A 106 -15.94 6.38 1.67
N SER A 107 -15.55 6.56 0.40
CA SER A 107 -15.89 7.75 -0.40
C SER A 107 -17.38 7.90 -0.69
N GLY A 108 -18.20 6.86 -0.48
CA GLY A 108 -19.64 6.85 -0.69
C GLY A 108 -20.10 6.69 -2.14
N VAL A 109 -19.18 6.54 -3.09
CA VAL A 109 -19.52 6.36 -4.52
C VAL A 109 -19.35 4.89 -4.90
N THR A 110 -20.45 4.24 -5.31
CA THR A 110 -20.42 2.85 -5.80
C THR A 110 -19.59 2.76 -7.08
N THR A 111 -18.64 1.83 -7.10
CA THR A 111 -17.74 1.58 -8.24
C THR A 111 -17.48 0.09 -8.41
N GLY A 112 -16.83 -0.31 -9.51
CA GLY A 112 -16.30 -1.65 -9.66
C GLY A 112 -15.19 -1.94 -8.66
N VAL A 113 -14.92 -3.21 -8.40
CA VAL A 113 -13.78 -3.67 -7.60
C VAL A 113 -12.90 -4.58 -8.45
N MET A 114 -11.60 -4.41 -8.39
CA MET A 114 -10.63 -5.19 -9.18
C MET A 114 -9.35 -5.44 -8.39
N HIS A 115 -8.74 -6.61 -8.54
CA HIS A 115 -7.35 -6.84 -8.14
C HIS A 115 -6.38 -6.14 -9.12
N ALA A 116 -6.39 -4.79 -9.12
CA ALA A 116 -5.55 -3.99 -10.03
C ALA A 116 -4.09 -3.91 -9.59
N CYS A 117 -3.78 -4.32 -8.36
CA CYS A 117 -2.42 -4.41 -7.80
C CYS A 117 -1.88 -5.86 -7.78
N GLY A 118 -2.62 -6.85 -8.31
CA GLY A 118 -2.16 -8.23 -8.48
C GLY A 118 -2.16 -9.09 -7.20
N HIS A 119 -2.91 -8.70 -6.16
CA HIS A 119 -2.97 -9.47 -4.90
C HIS A 119 -3.55 -10.88 -5.09
N ASP A 120 -4.39 -11.10 -6.09
CA ASP A 120 -4.85 -12.43 -6.52
C ASP A 120 -3.69 -13.34 -6.97
N THR A 121 -2.69 -12.79 -7.65
CA THR A 121 -1.45 -13.50 -8.02
C THR A 121 -0.61 -13.81 -6.78
N HIS A 122 -0.52 -12.85 -5.85
CA HIS A 122 0.20 -13.04 -4.59
C HIS A 122 -0.42 -14.15 -3.76
N MET A 123 -1.74 -14.16 -3.61
CA MET A 123 -2.49 -15.19 -2.88
C MET A 123 -2.36 -16.57 -3.52
N ALA A 124 -2.48 -16.67 -4.84
CA ALA A 124 -2.32 -17.94 -5.55
C ALA A 124 -0.89 -18.48 -5.39
N GLY A 125 0.12 -17.62 -5.55
CA GLY A 125 1.53 -17.97 -5.33
C GLY A 125 1.83 -18.37 -3.88
N PHE A 126 1.20 -17.72 -2.91
CA PHE A 126 1.30 -18.04 -1.48
C PHE A 126 0.77 -19.45 -1.18
N ILE A 127 -0.37 -19.84 -1.72
CA ILE A 127 -0.93 -21.18 -1.56
C ILE A 127 -0.03 -22.21 -2.26
N GLY A 128 0.48 -21.92 -3.46
CA GLY A 128 1.43 -22.81 -4.14
C GLY A 128 2.73 -23.01 -3.34
N ALA A 129 3.26 -21.95 -2.74
CA ALA A 129 4.41 -22.05 -1.85
C ALA A 129 4.12 -22.88 -0.60
N ALA A 130 2.93 -22.72 0.01
CA ALA A 130 2.51 -23.53 1.15
C ALA A 130 2.43 -25.01 0.79
N GLN A 131 1.83 -25.36 -0.36
CA GLN A 131 1.73 -26.73 -0.85
C GLN A 131 3.10 -27.35 -1.03
N LEU A 132 4.01 -26.69 -1.78
CA LEU A 132 5.37 -27.19 -2.00
C LEU A 132 6.14 -27.38 -0.70
N LEU A 133 6.01 -26.48 0.27
CA LEU A 133 6.66 -26.60 1.57
C LEU A 133 6.12 -27.78 2.38
N VAL A 134 4.82 -28.07 2.27
CA VAL A 134 4.21 -29.24 2.91
C VAL A 134 4.67 -30.54 2.27
N ASP A 135 4.71 -30.62 0.95
CA ASP A 135 5.10 -31.81 0.21
C ASP A 135 6.58 -32.13 0.40
N HIS A 136 7.40 -31.12 0.68
CA HIS A 136 8.85 -31.25 0.90
C HIS A 136 9.28 -31.00 2.35
N LYS A 137 8.46 -31.43 3.33
CA LYS A 137 8.81 -31.31 4.76
C LYS A 137 10.13 -31.96 5.15
N ASP A 138 10.57 -32.95 4.40
CA ASP A 138 11.86 -33.63 4.59
C ASP A 138 13.08 -32.73 4.21
N LYS A 139 12.86 -31.62 3.52
CA LYS A 139 13.91 -30.73 2.99
C LYS A 139 14.13 -29.47 3.83
N TRP A 140 13.34 -29.24 4.88
CA TRP A 140 13.46 -28.06 5.74
C TRP A 140 13.14 -28.36 7.19
N GLN A 141 13.62 -27.50 8.09
CA GLN A 141 13.31 -27.53 9.53
C GLN A 141 13.07 -26.11 10.03
N GLY A 142 12.22 -25.94 11.04
CA GLY A 142 11.87 -24.68 11.66
C GLY A 142 10.38 -24.45 11.72
N THR A 143 10.00 -23.18 11.82
CA THR A 143 8.59 -22.78 11.90
C THR A 143 8.24 -21.85 10.74
N LEU A 144 7.15 -22.14 10.04
CA LEU A 144 6.53 -21.27 9.06
C LEU A 144 5.40 -20.47 9.73
N VAL A 145 5.43 -19.15 9.59
CA VAL A 145 4.33 -18.26 9.92
C VAL A 145 3.88 -17.62 8.60
N MET A 146 2.76 -18.08 8.08
CA MET A 146 2.24 -17.63 6.80
C MET A 146 1.05 -16.71 7.03
N ILE A 147 1.15 -15.44 6.63
CA ILE A 147 0.13 -14.42 6.89
C ILE A 147 -0.53 -13.96 5.60
N LEU A 148 -1.85 -13.81 5.67
CA LEU A 148 -2.66 -13.14 4.68
C LEU A 148 -3.07 -11.79 5.27
N GLN A 149 -2.45 -10.73 4.76
CA GLN A 149 -2.62 -9.38 5.28
C GLN A 149 -3.84 -8.73 4.62
N PRO A 150 -4.78 -8.17 5.42
CA PRO A 150 -5.87 -7.38 4.89
C PRO A 150 -5.42 -5.94 4.60
N ALA A 151 -6.27 -5.18 3.90
CA ALA A 151 -6.24 -3.72 3.84
C ALA A 151 -4.84 -3.11 3.55
N GLU A 152 -4.14 -3.68 2.57
CA GLU A 152 -2.83 -3.18 2.13
C GLU A 152 -3.01 -1.84 1.42
N GLU A 153 -4.00 -1.71 0.56
CA GLU A 153 -4.25 -0.56 -0.32
C GLU A 153 -4.62 0.75 0.41
N ILE A 154 -5.05 0.62 1.66
CA ILE A 154 -5.25 1.78 2.55
C ILE A 154 -4.18 1.85 3.64
N GLY A 155 -3.20 0.91 3.60
CA GLY A 155 -2.03 0.81 4.47
C GLY A 155 -2.33 0.54 5.94
N LEU A 156 -3.52 0.14 6.31
CA LEU A 156 -3.91 -0.07 7.71
C LEU A 156 -3.83 -1.53 8.17
N GLY A 157 -3.73 -2.48 7.25
CA GLY A 157 -3.84 -3.90 7.57
C GLY A 157 -2.68 -4.44 8.40
N ALA A 158 -1.44 -4.08 8.05
CA ALA A 158 -0.26 -4.51 8.80
C ALA A 158 -0.26 -3.95 10.22
N LEU A 159 -0.67 -2.68 10.39
CA LEU A 159 -0.84 -2.05 11.70
C LEU A 159 -1.89 -2.79 12.51
N ALA A 160 -3.08 -3.02 11.95
CA ALA A 160 -4.17 -3.74 12.62
C ALA A 160 -3.75 -5.15 13.08
N MET A 161 -3.03 -5.90 12.23
CA MET A 161 -2.49 -7.22 12.62
C MET A 161 -1.45 -7.11 13.73
N SER A 162 -0.58 -6.09 13.70
CA SER A 162 0.43 -5.86 14.72
C SER A 162 -0.19 -5.50 16.07
N GLU A 163 -1.20 -4.62 16.08
CA GLU A 163 -1.95 -4.22 17.26
C GLU A 163 -2.76 -5.38 17.86
N ASP A 164 -3.29 -6.26 17.01
CA ASP A 164 -3.96 -7.51 17.45
C ASP A 164 -2.95 -8.59 17.89
N GLY A 165 -1.67 -8.27 17.94
CA GLY A 165 -0.65 -9.10 18.55
C GLY A 165 0.01 -10.10 17.60
N LEU A 166 0.15 -9.80 16.32
CA LEU A 166 0.84 -10.68 15.36
C LEU A 166 2.20 -11.17 15.87
N TYR A 167 2.98 -10.31 16.54
CA TYR A 167 4.31 -10.64 17.06
C TYR A 167 4.34 -11.05 18.54
N THR A 168 3.18 -11.19 19.18
CA THR A 168 3.06 -11.58 20.60
C THR A 168 2.21 -12.83 20.80
N ARG A 169 1.24 -13.07 19.93
CA ARG A 169 0.37 -14.26 19.95
C ARG A 169 0.95 -15.42 19.15
N PHE A 170 1.77 -15.09 18.14
CA PHE A 170 2.34 -16.07 17.21
C PHE A 170 3.87 -16.05 17.29
N PRO A 171 4.57 -17.09 16.76
CA PRO A 171 6.02 -17.15 16.76
C PRO A 171 6.62 -15.92 16.06
N LYS A 172 7.52 -15.22 16.76
CA LYS A 172 8.20 -14.06 16.19
C LYS A 172 9.19 -14.51 15.11
N PRO A 173 9.14 -13.97 13.89
CA PRO A 173 10.00 -14.41 12.80
C PRO A 173 11.45 -13.93 12.97
N ASP A 174 12.38 -14.78 12.56
CA ASP A 174 13.79 -14.44 12.34
C ASP A 174 13.99 -13.82 10.95
N TYR A 175 13.18 -14.23 9.99
CA TYR A 175 13.16 -13.75 8.60
C TYR A 175 11.74 -13.52 8.14
N ALA A 176 11.54 -12.47 7.33
CA ALA A 176 10.26 -12.17 6.69
C ALA A 176 10.47 -12.04 5.17
N LEU A 177 9.60 -12.68 4.42
CA LEU A 177 9.60 -12.66 2.96
C LEU A 177 8.21 -12.24 2.46
N ALA A 178 8.19 -11.35 1.48
CA ALA A 178 7.01 -11.00 0.71
C ALA A 178 7.39 -10.95 -0.77
N PHE A 179 6.44 -11.28 -1.62
CA PHE A 179 6.55 -11.16 -3.06
C PHE A 179 5.51 -10.16 -3.54
N HIS A 180 5.89 -9.30 -4.49
CA HIS A 180 4.96 -8.42 -5.18
C HIS A 180 5.20 -8.51 -6.68
N ASP A 181 4.14 -8.65 -7.46
CA ASP A 181 4.24 -8.55 -8.90
C ASP A 181 4.59 -7.12 -9.32
N ALA A 182 5.15 -6.92 -10.48
CA ALA A 182 5.55 -5.61 -10.95
C ALA A 182 5.27 -5.45 -12.44
N ALA A 183 4.62 -4.37 -12.80
CA ALA A 183 4.49 -3.91 -14.17
C ALA A 183 5.79 -3.27 -14.73
N ALA A 184 6.94 -3.63 -14.15
CA ALA A 184 8.23 -3.12 -14.55
C ALA A 184 8.63 -3.64 -15.94
N PRO A 185 9.56 -3.00 -16.67
CA PRO A 185 10.00 -3.42 -17.99
C PRO A 185 10.90 -4.67 -17.97
N ALA A 186 10.49 -5.68 -17.20
CA ALA A 186 11.15 -6.97 -17.10
C ALA A 186 10.26 -8.05 -17.72
N PRO A 187 10.82 -9.06 -18.44
CA PRO A 187 10.04 -10.17 -18.96
C PRO A 187 9.31 -10.92 -17.84
N ALA A 188 8.08 -11.40 -18.13
CA ALA A 188 7.35 -12.26 -17.20
C ALA A 188 8.20 -13.48 -16.78
N GLY A 189 8.13 -13.83 -15.49
CA GLY A 189 8.97 -14.87 -14.90
C GLY A 189 10.34 -14.40 -14.39
N THR A 190 10.67 -13.11 -14.54
CA THR A 190 11.84 -12.52 -13.90
C THR A 190 11.53 -12.22 -12.44
N ILE A 191 12.42 -12.65 -11.53
CA ILE A 191 12.38 -12.28 -10.11
C ILE A 191 13.53 -11.32 -9.85
N GLY A 192 13.21 -10.15 -9.31
CA GLY A 192 14.17 -9.14 -8.90
C GLY A 192 14.16 -8.93 -7.39
N TYR A 193 15.29 -8.47 -6.86
CA TYR A 193 15.37 -7.97 -5.49
C TYR A 193 16.35 -6.79 -5.44
N THR A 194 16.15 -5.91 -4.49
CA THR A 194 17.04 -4.76 -4.26
C THR A 194 17.71 -4.91 -2.90
N PRO A 195 19.05 -4.97 -2.85
CA PRO A 195 19.76 -4.89 -1.58
C PRO A 195 19.49 -3.54 -0.88
N GLY A 196 19.10 -3.57 0.39
CA GLY A 196 18.69 -2.39 1.13
C GLY A 196 17.19 -2.12 0.98
N TYR A 197 16.79 -0.85 0.96
CA TYR A 197 15.40 -0.46 0.82
C TYR A 197 14.90 -0.67 -0.61
N ALA A 198 13.94 -1.56 -0.81
CA ALA A 198 13.33 -1.81 -2.12
C ALA A 198 12.27 -0.75 -2.46
N LEU A 199 11.56 -0.22 -1.45
CA LEU A 199 10.51 0.78 -1.58
C LEU A 199 10.79 1.98 -0.68
N ALA A 200 10.32 3.14 -1.11
CA ALA A 200 10.33 4.34 -0.29
C ALA A 200 9.22 4.27 0.76
N ASN A 201 9.43 4.93 1.88
CA ASN A 201 8.36 5.29 2.80
C ASN A 201 7.35 6.23 2.11
N VAL A 202 6.11 6.23 2.55
CA VAL A 202 5.00 7.05 2.04
C VAL A 202 4.42 7.89 3.17
N ASP A 203 4.28 9.20 2.93
CA ASP A 203 3.44 10.06 3.74
C ASP A 203 2.40 10.74 2.84
N SER A 204 1.13 10.72 3.26
CA SER A 204 0.06 11.52 2.70
C SER A 204 -0.05 12.83 3.50
N VAL A 205 0.00 13.96 2.80
CA VAL A 205 0.00 15.28 3.45
C VAL A 205 -1.04 16.17 2.83
N ASP A 206 -1.93 16.71 3.65
CA ASP A 206 -2.93 17.69 3.27
C ASP A 206 -2.51 19.10 3.71
N ILE A 207 -2.64 20.07 2.80
CA ILE A 207 -2.48 21.50 3.12
C ILE A 207 -3.80 22.20 2.86
N THR A 208 -4.41 22.73 3.92
CA THR A 208 -5.55 23.63 3.82
C THR A 208 -5.07 25.07 3.88
N VAL A 209 -5.24 25.78 2.78
CA VAL A 209 -4.87 27.20 2.62
C VAL A 209 -6.13 28.04 2.76
N LYS A 210 -6.26 28.73 3.88
CA LYS A 210 -7.36 29.66 4.13
C LYS A 210 -7.09 31.01 3.48
N GLY A 211 -8.16 31.70 3.11
CA GLY A 211 -8.11 33.02 2.53
C GLY A 211 -9.26 33.90 3.04
N VAL A 212 -9.42 35.04 2.40
CA VAL A 212 -10.61 35.91 2.53
C VAL A 212 -11.20 36.08 1.15
N GLY A 213 -12.32 35.43 0.92
CA GLY A 213 -13.01 35.44 -0.35
C GLY A 213 -13.67 36.76 -0.68
N GLY A 214 -14.15 36.88 -1.93
CA GLY A 214 -14.83 38.05 -2.38
C GLY A 214 -15.06 38.13 -3.87
N HIS A 215 -15.39 39.30 -4.37
CA HIS A 215 -15.64 39.51 -5.78
C HIS A 215 -14.32 39.63 -6.57
N GLY A 216 -14.15 38.85 -7.64
CA GLY A 216 -12.94 38.80 -8.42
C GLY A 216 -12.44 40.12 -9.04
N ALA A 217 -13.35 41.11 -9.17
CA ALA A 217 -12.98 42.48 -9.61
C ALA A 217 -12.44 43.38 -8.48
N TYR A 218 -12.51 42.92 -7.21
CA TYR A 218 -12.03 43.66 -6.05
C TYR A 218 -10.97 42.86 -5.23
N PRO A 219 -9.90 42.35 -5.88
CA PRO A 219 -8.93 41.49 -5.22
C PRO A 219 -8.21 42.17 -4.04
N HIS A 220 -8.12 43.49 -4.03
CA HIS A 220 -7.49 44.28 -2.96
C HIS A 220 -8.23 44.20 -1.62
N THR A 221 -9.49 43.75 -1.61
CA THR A 221 -10.30 43.53 -0.39
C THR A 221 -10.22 42.07 0.12
N THR A 222 -9.50 41.25 -0.56
CA THR A 222 -9.45 39.79 -0.34
C THR A 222 -8.05 39.29 0.08
N ARG A 223 -7.97 38.00 0.40
CA ARG A 223 -6.74 37.25 0.47
C ARG A 223 -6.96 35.98 -0.36
N ASP A 224 -6.41 35.96 -1.56
CA ASP A 224 -6.70 34.93 -2.56
C ASP A 224 -5.96 33.62 -2.23
N PRO A 225 -6.68 32.56 -1.80
CA PRO A 225 -6.07 31.29 -1.45
C PRO A 225 -5.56 30.53 -2.68
N ILE A 226 -6.07 30.79 -3.89
CA ILE A 226 -5.59 30.16 -5.12
C ILE A 226 -4.19 30.66 -5.45
N VAL A 227 -3.96 31.98 -5.39
CA VAL A 227 -2.64 32.56 -5.62
C VAL A 227 -1.64 32.07 -4.59
N LEU A 228 -2.03 32.06 -3.30
CA LEU A 228 -1.18 31.58 -2.22
C LEU A 228 -0.86 30.09 -2.36
N ALA A 229 -1.86 29.24 -2.60
CA ALA A 229 -1.65 27.81 -2.82
C ALA A 229 -0.73 27.53 -4.03
N SER A 230 -0.88 28.30 -5.11
CA SER A 230 -0.02 28.21 -6.28
C SER A 230 1.45 28.57 -5.94
N ALA A 231 1.68 29.61 -5.13
CA ALA A 231 3.01 29.98 -4.66
C ALA A 231 3.61 28.87 -3.79
N ILE A 232 2.82 28.26 -2.89
CA ILE A 232 3.21 27.12 -2.08
C ILE A 232 3.64 25.94 -2.98
N VAL A 233 2.83 25.55 -3.98
CA VAL A 233 3.15 24.45 -4.91
C VAL A 233 4.49 24.68 -5.59
N MET A 234 4.73 25.88 -6.10
CA MET A 234 5.99 26.22 -6.77
C MET A 234 7.16 26.21 -5.80
N LYS A 235 6.98 26.72 -4.58
CA LYS A 235 8.06 26.79 -3.59
C LYS A 235 8.39 25.42 -2.99
N LEU A 236 7.43 24.52 -2.85
CA LEU A 236 7.65 23.14 -2.39
C LEU A 236 8.70 22.42 -3.24
N GLN A 237 8.78 22.69 -4.55
CA GLN A 237 9.80 22.09 -5.43
C GLN A 237 11.23 22.38 -4.94
N THR A 238 11.44 23.49 -4.24
CA THR A 238 12.75 23.86 -3.72
C THR A 238 13.17 23.07 -2.46
N VAL A 239 12.23 22.43 -1.78
CA VAL A 239 12.53 21.57 -0.63
C VAL A 239 13.36 20.38 -1.11
N VAL A 240 12.92 19.67 -2.14
CA VAL A 240 13.68 18.57 -2.75
C VAL A 240 14.93 19.11 -3.46
N SER A 241 14.76 20.08 -4.37
CA SER A 241 15.86 20.48 -5.25
C SER A 241 16.96 21.30 -4.59
N ARG A 242 16.76 21.87 -3.37
CA ARG A 242 17.72 22.74 -2.68
C ARG A 242 18.03 22.37 -1.24
N ASN A 243 17.22 21.51 -0.61
CA ASN A 243 17.46 21.13 0.79
C ASN A 243 17.80 19.63 0.94
N SER A 244 17.32 18.76 0.04
CA SER A 244 17.68 17.35 0.03
C SER A 244 19.04 17.13 -0.66
N SER A 245 19.80 16.16 -0.18
CA SER A 245 21.01 15.69 -0.85
C SER A 245 20.67 15.00 -2.17
N PRO A 246 21.39 15.26 -3.29
CA PRO A 246 21.14 14.53 -4.53
C PRO A 246 21.47 13.03 -4.46
N LEU A 247 22.15 12.60 -3.39
CA LEU A 247 22.45 11.18 -3.11
C LEU A 247 21.40 10.51 -2.25
N ASP A 248 20.39 11.26 -1.80
CA ASP A 248 19.31 10.79 -0.93
C ASP A 248 17.96 11.04 -1.64
N PRO A 249 17.42 10.01 -2.32
CA PRO A 249 16.22 10.17 -3.11
C PRO A 249 15.03 10.64 -2.27
N ALA A 250 14.37 11.69 -2.73
CA ALA A 250 13.24 12.31 -2.05
C ALA A 250 12.22 12.84 -3.05
N VAL A 251 10.93 12.74 -2.71
CA VAL A 251 9.84 13.20 -3.58
C VAL A 251 8.83 14.01 -2.76
N ILE A 252 8.41 15.14 -3.31
CA ILE A 252 7.18 15.86 -2.92
C ILE A 252 6.39 16.09 -4.21
N THR A 253 5.23 15.44 -4.30
CA THR A 253 4.31 15.63 -5.42
C THR A 253 2.98 16.15 -4.91
N VAL A 254 2.51 17.29 -5.45
CA VAL A 254 1.15 17.77 -5.24
C VAL A 254 0.27 17.06 -6.27
N GLY A 255 -0.46 16.04 -5.83
CA GLY A 255 -1.32 15.20 -6.67
C GLY A 255 -2.72 15.79 -6.89
N SER A 256 -3.15 16.68 -5.99
CA SER A 256 -4.49 17.27 -6.04
C SER A 256 -4.45 18.74 -5.60
N PHE A 257 -5.20 19.59 -6.34
CA PHE A 257 -5.38 20.99 -6.02
C PHE A 257 -6.85 21.35 -6.28
N HIS A 258 -7.60 21.64 -5.21
CA HIS A 258 -9.00 22.00 -5.29
C HIS A 258 -9.23 23.40 -4.74
N ALA A 259 -9.79 24.29 -5.55
CA ALA A 259 -10.17 25.64 -5.13
C ALA A 259 -11.14 26.28 -6.13
N GLY A 260 -11.95 27.22 -5.63
CA GLY A 260 -12.83 28.06 -6.43
C GLY A 260 -14.05 27.32 -6.98
N ALA A 261 -15.11 28.08 -7.26
CA ALA A 261 -16.35 27.57 -7.85
C ALA A 261 -16.75 28.32 -9.13
N LYS A 262 -16.29 29.56 -9.32
CA LYS A 262 -16.69 30.42 -10.45
C LYS A 262 -15.62 31.47 -10.73
N HIS A 263 -15.45 31.80 -12.03
CA HIS A 263 -14.40 32.69 -12.53
C HIS A 263 -14.39 34.13 -11.95
N ASN A 264 -15.48 34.62 -11.38
CA ASN A 264 -15.58 35.95 -10.80
C ASN A 264 -15.72 35.96 -9.27
N ILE A 265 -15.43 34.85 -8.61
CA ILE A 265 -15.46 34.68 -7.17
C ILE A 265 -14.09 34.23 -6.68
N ILE A 266 -13.48 34.94 -5.75
CA ILE A 266 -12.33 34.49 -4.98
C ILE A 266 -12.87 33.64 -3.84
N SER A 267 -12.41 32.39 -3.72
CA SER A 267 -12.84 31.46 -2.66
C SER A 267 -12.23 31.80 -1.30
N ASP A 268 -12.78 31.20 -0.25
CA ASP A 268 -12.24 31.32 1.12
C ASP A 268 -11.17 30.27 1.42
N GLU A 269 -11.01 29.27 0.56
CA GLU A 269 -10.14 28.12 0.81
C GLU A 269 -9.59 27.52 -0.49
N ALA A 270 -8.37 26.98 -0.40
CA ALA A 270 -7.79 26.04 -1.34
C ALA A 270 -7.24 24.84 -0.58
N LYS A 271 -7.34 23.63 -1.19
CA LYS A 271 -6.81 22.37 -0.64
C LYS A 271 -5.80 21.78 -1.58
N LEU A 272 -4.67 21.34 -1.01
CA LEU A 272 -3.62 20.60 -1.70
C LEU A 272 -3.46 19.25 -1.04
N GLN A 273 -3.34 18.19 -1.83
CA GLN A 273 -3.02 16.85 -1.36
C GLN A 273 -1.70 16.40 -1.97
N LEU A 274 -0.80 15.95 -1.11
CA LEU A 274 0.57 15.62 -1.49
C LEU A 274 0.88 14.16 -1.16
N THR A 275 1.70 13.53 -2.00
CA THR A 275 2.45 12.34 -1.62
C THR A 275 3.92 12.72 -1.40
N VAL A 276 4.48 12.24 -0.30
CA VAL A 276 5.87 12.46 0.10
C VAL A 276 6.57 11.12 0.20
N ARG A 277 7.77 11.00 -0.40
CA ARG A 277 8.54 9.76 -0.39
C ARG A 277 9.95 10.02 0.11
N SER A 278 10.44 9.12 0.95
CA SER A 278 11.80 9.17 1.51
C SER A 278 12.31 7.76 1.84
N TYR A 279 13.62 7.65 2.11
CA TYR A 279 14.29 6.38 2.43
C TYR A 279 14.98 6.39 3.81
N SER A 280 14.88 7.50 4.55
CA SER A 280 15.39 7.63 5.90
C SER A 280 14.52 8.55 6.74
N ASP A 281 14.57 8.39 8.07
CA ASP A 281 13.84 9.24 9.01
C ASP A 281 14.30 10.70 8.91
N GLU A 282 15.58 10.94 8.69
CA GLU A 282 16.16 12.27 8.53
C GLU A 282 15.58 12.96 7.29
N SER A 283 15.55 12.26 6.15
CA SER A 283 14.97 12.79 4.92
C SER A 283 13.47 13.02 5.05
N ARG A 284 12.75 12.08 5.68
CA ARG A 284 11.32 12.24 5.97
C ARG A 284 11.06 13.51 6.78
N GLN A 285 11.79 13.71 7.87
CA GLN A 285 11.63 14.89 8.74
C GLN A 285 11.97 16.19 8.00
N LEU A 286 13.05 16.18 7.20
CA LEU A 286 13.45 17.33 6.37
C LEU A 286 12.32 17.75 5.42
N LEU A 287 11.68 16.78 4.76
CA LEU A 287 10.58 17.04 3.80
C LEU A 287 9.35 17.58 4.52
N LEU A 288 8.91 16.95 5.61
CA LEU A 288 7.73 17.36 6.36
C LEU A 288 7.90 18.75 6.99
N ASP A 289 9.05 19.03 7.56
CA ASP A 289 9.37 20.36 8.10
C ASP A 289 9.51 21.40 6.97
N GLY A 290 10.05 20.99 5.83
CA GLY A 290 10.12 21.80 4.63
C GLY A 290 8.73 22.22 4.14
N ILE A 291 7.78 21.29 4.11
CA ILE A 291 6.38 21.56 3.73
C ILE A 291 5.74 22.57 4.69
N ARG A 292 5.84 22.34 6.01
CA ARG A 292 5.30 23.24 7.03
C ARG A 292 5.91 24.65 6.92
N ARG A 293 7.24 24.71 6.76
CA ARG A 293 7.98 25.96 6.62
C ARG A 293 7.57 26.75 5.38
N VAL A 294 7.44 26.06 4.23
CA VAL A 294 7.02 26.69 2.96
C VAL A 294 5.60 27.22 3.09
N ALA A 295 4.64 26.39 3.53
CA ALA A 295 3.24 26.80 3.68
C ALA A 295 3.12 28.04 4.57
N ARG A 296 3.77 28.04 5.73
CA ARG A 296 3.77 29.20 6.64
C ARG A 296 4.51 30.41 6.06
N GLY A 297 5.66 30.21 5.42
CA GLY A 297 6.48 31.29 4.85
C GLY A 297 5.76 32.03 3.73
N GLU A 298 5.09 31.31 2.81
CA GLU A 298 4.32 31.92 1.73
C GLU A 298 3.07 32.65 2.27
N ALA A 299 2.42 32.14 3.33
CA ALA A 299 1.30 32.82 4.00
C ALA A 299 1.74 34.14 4.64
N ILE A 300 2.89 34.18 5.30
CA ILE A 300 3.48 35.41 5.84
C ILE A 300 3.80 36.39 4.70
N THR A 301 4.38 35.92 3.61
CA THR A 301 4.70 36.73 2.42
C THR A 301 3.45 37.33 1.79
N ALA A 302 2.33 36.58 1.78
CA ALA A 302 1.03 37.04 1.31
C ALA A 302 0.30 37.97 2.30
N GLY A 303 0.88 38.21 3.48
CA GLY A 303 0.32 39.06 4.52
C GLY A 303 -0.94 38.49 5.19
N LEU A 304 -1.02 37.17 5.36
CA LEU A 304 -2.08 36.52 6.11
C LEU A 304 -1.90 36.77 7.60
N PRO A 305 -2.99 37.04 8.33
CA PRO A 305 -2.97 37.07 9.78
C PRO A 305 -2.82 35.66 10.39
N ASP A 306 -2.43 35.60 11.67
CA ASP A 306 -2.10 34.32 12.32
C ASP A 306 -3.26 33.32 12.37
N ASP A 307 -4.51 33.78 12.43
CA ASP A 307 -5.72 32.97 12.45
C ASP A 307 -6.08 32.33 11.07
N LEU A 308 -5.45 32.81 10.02
CA LEU A 308 -5.61 32.28 8.65
C LEU A 308 -4.37 31.50 8.16
N MET A 309 -3.40 31.22 9.02
CA MET A 309 -2.23 30.43 8.61
C MET A 309 -2.64 29.04 8.09
N PRO A 310 -1.98 28.55 7.02
CA PRO A 310 -2.26 27.23 6.48
C PRO A 310 -2.11 26.12 7.51
N THR A 311 -3.01 25.16 7.47
CA THR A 311 -2.94 23.94 8.25
C THR A 311 -2.28 22.85 7.41
N VAL A 312 -1.28 22.18 7.96
CA VAL A 312 -0.60 21.02 7.36
C VAL A 312 -0.88 19.81 8.21
N THR A 313 -1.63 18.87 7.68
CA THR A 313 -1.95 17.59 8.31
C THR A 313 -1.16 16.51 7.60
N VAL A 314 -0.47 15.68 8.36
CA VAL A 314 0.14 14.43 7.88
C VAL A 314 -0.83 13.35 8.30
N GLU A 315 -1.34 12.57 7.35
CA GLU A 315 -2.08 11.37 7.67
C GLU A 315 -1.14 10.41 8.38
N ASP A 316 -1.65 9.66 9.35
CA ASP A 316 -0.81 8.83 10.21
C ASP A 316 0.13 7.96 9.36
N PRO A 317 1.44 8.03 9.63
CA PRO A 317 2.41 7.26 8.87
C PRO A 317 2.31 5.78 9.24
N TYR A 318 2.58 4.97 8.28
CA TYR A 318 2.77 3.53 8.47
C TYR A 318 4.10 3.22 9.12
#